data_7fbd075dd9d7637d92d7748742ad700c
#
_entry.id   7fbd075dd9d7637d92d7748742ad700c
#
_cell.length_a   1.000
_cell.length_b   1.000
_cell.length_c   1.000
_cell.angle_alpha   90.00
_cell.angle_beta   90.00
_cell.angle_gamma   90.00
#
_symmetry.space_group_name_H-M   'P 1'
#
loop_
_entity.id
_entity.type
_entity.pdbx_description
1 polymer ?
#
loop_
_entity_poly.entity_id
_entity_poly.type
_entity_poly.pdbx_seq_one_letter_code
_entity_poly.pdbx_strand_id
1 'polypeptide(L)'
;LTSGLVDQHFDRKARLGRLVRAMAATGQAHGFGIDEDTALEVRLGENSARVLGRGSVTLLDATHARYGFGSPALVADLEISVIAPGDRFRLSDLELLNTAGDATVGKEYFGDQPLQGGGMALANLRLDQSLGHDLLDNDASRVLKRYSIDEAGRVLVSRFTQTDRSAGYWRNEGARDHYTVTR
;
A
#
# COMPACT_ATOMS: atom_id res chain seq x y z
N LEU A 1 -17.80 -2.29 8.54
CA LEU A 1 -17.29 -1.21 7.70
C LEU A 1 -18.42 -0.80 6.76
N THR A 2 -19.03 0.34 7.00
CA THR A 2 -20.12 0.87 6.18
C THR A 2 -19.62 1.61 4.94
N SER A 3 -18.30 1.77 4.77
CA SER A 3 -17.70 2.60 3.74
C SER A 3 -16.35 2.09 3.27
N GLY A 4 -16.31 0.92 2.64
CA GLY A 4 -15.08 0.44 2.04
C GLY A 4 -15.17 -1.01 1.56
N LEU A 5 -14.30 -1.35 0.61
CA LEU A 5 -14.15 -2.71 0.09
C LEU A 5 -13.01 -3.44 0.81
N VAL A 6 -13.21 -4.72 1.07
CA VAL A 6 -12.19 -5.59 1.67
C VAL A 6 -11.79 -6.65 0.65
N ASP A 7 -10.50 -6.83 0.44
CA ASP A 7 -9.91 -7.90 -0.37
C ASP A 7 -8.88 -8.67 0.47
N GLN A 8 -8.95 -10.00 0.43
CA GLN A 8 -8.12 -10.90 1.24
C GLN A 8 -7.01 -11.54 0.40
N HIS A 9 -5.99 -12.14 1.04
CA HIS A 9 -4.82 -12.73 0.39
C HIS A 9 -4.15 -11.75 -0.58
N PHE A 10 -4.01 -10.50 -0.14
CA PHE A 10 -3.84 -9.36 -1.01
C PHE A 10 -2.51 -9.39 -1.77
N ASP A 11 -1.38 -9.34 -1.06
CA ASP A 11 -0.06 -9.38 -1.69
C ASP A 11 0.24 -10.76 -2.28
N ARG A 12 -0.17 -11.83 -1.61
CA ARG A 12 0.05 -13.19 -2.10
C ARG A 12 -0.53 -13.41 -3.49
N LYS A 13 -1.65 -12.77 -3.80
CA LYS A 13 -2.34 -12.93 -5.09
C LYS A 13 -2.28 -11.69 -5.98
N ALA A 14 -1.41 -10.73 -5.66
CA ALA A 14 -1.20 -9.50 -6.41
C ALA A 14 -2.51 -8.75 -6.73
N ARG A 15 -3.33 -8.50 -5.70
CA ARG A 15 -4.71 -8.04 -5.88
C ARG A 15 -4.90 -6.52 -5.94
N LEU A 16 -3.82 -5.74 -5.91
CA LEU A 16 -3.90 -4.28 -5.98
C LEU A 16 -4.79 -3.79 -7.13
N GLY A 17 -4.53 -4.23 -8.35
CA GLY A 17 -5.31 -3.82 -9.52
C GLY A 17 -6.78 -4.25 -9.47
N ARG A 18 -7.06 -5.42 -8.84
CA ARG A 18 -8.43 -5.91 -8.64
C ARG A 18 -9.21 -5.02 -7.67
N LEU A 19 -8.62 -4.67 -6.54
CA LEU A 19 -9.25 -3.82 -5.54
C LEU A 19 -9.51 -2.42 -6.10
N VAL A 20 -8.53 -1.82 -6.76
CA VAL A 20 -8.66 -0.51 -7.44
C VAL A 20 -9.81 -0.51 -8.44
N ARG A 21 -9.90 -1.55 -9.27
CA ARG A 21 -11.00 -1.67 -10.24
C ARG A 21 -12.37 -1.84 -9.58
N ALA A 22 -12.45 -2.60 -8.48
CA ALA A 22 -13.68 -2.79 -7.74
C ALA A 22 -14.13 -1.48 -7.06
N MET A 23 -13.20 -0.70 -6.48
CA MET A 23 -13.47 0.63 -5.92
C MET A 23 -14.04 1.57 -6.98
N ALA A 24 -13.40 1.63 -8.14
CA ALA A 24 -13.85 2.45 -9.24
C ALA A 24 -15.25 2.06 -9.76
N ALA A 25 -15.54 0.76 -9.83
CA ALA A 25 -16.84 0.26 -10.30
C ALA A 25 -17.97 0.50 -9.30
N THR A 26 -17.67 0.55 -8.01
CA THR A 26 -18.67 0.69 -6.93
C THR A 26 -18.74 2.10 -6.35
N GLY A 27 -17.82 2.99 -6.72
CA GLY A 27 -17.72 4.35 -6.16
C GLY A 27 -17.27 4.37 -4.70
N GLN A 28 -16.66 3.30 -4.20
CA GLN A 28 -16.15 3.26 -2.83
C GLN A 28 -14.86 4.06 -2.70
N ALA A 29 -14.81 4.97 -1.73
CA ALA A 29 -13.64 5.80 -1.49
C ALA A 29 -12.48 5.04 -0.84
N HIS A 30 -12.78 4.05 0.02
CA HIS A 30 -11.75 3.32 0.75
C HIS A 30 -11.69 1.85 0.35
N GLY A 31 -10.46 1.32 0.29
CA GLY A 31 -10.18 -0.09 0.05
C GLY A 31 -9.19 -0.64 1.08
N PHE A 32 -9.39 -1.90 1.48
CA PHE A 32 -8.59 -2.60 2.49
C PHE A 32 -8.10 -3.92 1.91
N GLY A 33 -6.82 -4.00 1.61
CA GLY A 33 -6.15 -5.23 1.19
C GLY A 33 -5.53 -5.93 2.39
N ILE A 34 -6.05 -7.08 2.78
CA ILE A 34 -5.59 -7.84 3.95
C ILE A 34 -4.72 -9.01 3.48
N ASP A 35 -3.49 -9.05 3.97
CA ASP A 35 -2.53 -10.10 3.62
C ASP A 35 -2.85 -11.45 4.28
N GLU A 36 -2.08 -12.48 3.90
CA GLU A 36 -2.12 -13.81 4.50
C GLU A 36 -1.75 -13.74 5.98
N ASP A 37 -2.34 -14.59 6.80
CA ASP A 37 -2.12 -14.65 8.26
C ASP A 37 -2.31 -13.31 8.97
N THR A 38 -3.23 -12.48 8.46
CA THR A 38 -3.46 -11.11 8.92
C THR A 38 -4.94 -10.87 9.17
N ALA A 39 -5.25 -10.09 10.20
CA ALA A 39 -6.60 -9.65 10.52
C ALA A 39 -6.63 -8.15 10.80
N LEU A 40 -7.77 -7.54 10.55
CA LEU A 40 -8.06 -6.15 10.89
C LEU A 40 -9.06 -6.13 12.07
N GLU A 41 -8.59 -5.75 13.25
CA GLU A 41 -9.43 -5.49 14.41
C GLU A 41 -10.05 -4.10 14.27
N VAL A 42 -11.37 -4.05 14.15
CA VAL A 42 -12.11 -2.78 13.98
C VAL A 42 -12.81 -2.40 15.27
N ARG A 43 -12.58 -1.18 15.76
CA ARG A 43 -13.20 -0.60 16.94
C ARG A 43 -14.08 0.59 16.54
N LEU A 44 -15.33 0.31 16.23
CA LEU A 44 -16.26 1.32 15.72
C LEU A 44 -16.46 2.49 16.69
N GLY A 45 -16.57 2.21 17.99
CA GLY A 45 -16.72 3.24 19.01
C GLY A 45 -15.51 4.18 19.15
N GLU A 46 -14.31 3.73 18.73
CA GLU A 46 -13.08 4.51 18.73
C GLU A 46 -12.73 5.06 17.33
N ASN A 47 -13.55 4.77 16.31
CA ASN A 47 -13.27 5.08 14.92
C ASN A 47 -11.86 4.65 14.49
N SER A 48 -11.41 3.48 14.94
CA SER A 48 -10.03 3.01 14.70
C SER A 48 -9.99 1.55 14.30
N ALA A 49 -8.89 1.17 13.67
CA ALA A 49 -8.56 -0.21 13.38
C ALA A 49 -7.10 -0.51 13.70
N ARG A 50 -6.81 -1.76 14.04
CA ARG A 50 -5.47 -2.28 14.35
C ARG A 50 -5.18 -3.49 13.49
N VAL A 51 -3.97 -3.57 12.97
CA VAL A 51 -3.49 -4.75 12.24
C VAL A 51 -3.00 -5.80 13.20
N LEU A 52 -3.47 -7.04 13.04
CA LEU A 52 -3.07 -8.20 13.84
C LEU A 52 -2.53 -9.29 12.91
N GLY A 53 -1.58 -10.06 13.38
CA GLY A 53 -1.04 -11.22 12.65
C GLY A 53 0.37 -10.98 12.15
N ARG A 54 0.70 -11.51 10.97
CA ARG A 54 2.08 -11.59 10.45
C ARG A 54 2.34 -10.76 9.19
N GLY A 55 1.31 -10.45 8.44
CA GLY A 55 1.36 -9.62 7.25
C GLY A 55 0.83 -8.21 7.52
N SER A 56 0.74 -7.43 6.49
CA SER A 56 0.28 -6.03 6.52
C SER A 56 -1.16 -5.87 6.04
N VAL A 57 -1.69 -4.68 6.21
CA VAL A 57 -2.94 -4.25 5.58
C VAL A 57 -2.63 -3.06 4.69
N THR A 58 -2.93 -3.20 3.41
CA THR A 58 -2.86 -2.10 2.44
C THR A 58 -4.14 -1.30 2.49
N LEU A 59 -4.02 0.00 2.67
CA LEU A 59 -5.11 0.96 2.66
C LEU A 59 -5.07 1.75 1.35
N LEU A 60 -6.19 1.85 0.66
CA LEU A 60 -6.37 2.67 -0.53
C LEU A 60 -7.37 3.78 -0.23
N ASP A 61 -6.98 5.01 -0.48
CA ASP A 61 -7.86 6.17 -0.42
C ASP A 61 -8.06 6.73 -1.83
N ALA A 62 -9.27 6.59 -2.34
CA ALA A 62 -9.68 7.04 -3.66
C ALA A 62 -10.49 8.34 -3.61
N THR A 63 -10.51 9.06 -2.47
CA THR A 63 -11.29 10.29 -2.31
C THR A 63 -10.97 11.33 -3.39
N HIS A 64 -9.71 11.37 -3.82
CA HIS A 64 -9.23 12.26 -4.88
C HIS A 64 -8.85 11.54 -6.17
N ALA A 65 -9.06 10.21 -6.22
CA ALA A 65 -8.66 9.41 -7.37
C ALA A 65 -9.44 9.76 -8.63
N ARG A 66 -8.74 9.77 -9.75
CA ARG A 66 -9.30 9.97 -11.08
C ARG A 66 -9.19 8.69 -11.89
N TYR A 67 -10.29 8.27 -12.47
CA TYR A 67 -10.39 7.06 -13.27
C TYR A 67 -10.72 7.39 -14.73
N GLY A 68 -9.93 6.85 -15.64
CA GLY A 68 -10.18 6.85 -17.07
C GLY A 68 -10.15 5.42 -17.61
N PHE A 69 -11.28 4.93 -18.08
CA PHE A 69 -11.40 3.55 -18.62
C PHE A 69 -11.28 3.49 -20.14
N GLY A 70 -10.68 4.50 -20.74
CA GLY A 70 -10.36 4.52 -22.17
C GLY A 70 -9.15 3.64 -22.52
N SER A 71 -8.58 3.88 -23.69
CA SER A 71 -7.31 3.27 -24.09
C SER A 71 -6.29 4.40 -24.36
N PRO A 72 -5.28 4.53 -23.52
CA PRO A 72 -4.96 3.73 -22.33
C PRO A 72 -5.90 3.98 -21.16
N ALA A 73 -6.10 2.98 -20.32
CA ALA A 73 -6.76 3.17 -19.02
C ALA A 73 -5.82 3.91 -18.07
N LEU A 74 -6.39 4.78 -17.23
CA LEU A 74 -5.65 5.58 -16.26
C LEU A 74 -6.30 5.50 -14.89
N VAL A 75 -5.48 5.34 -13.86
CA VAL A 75 -5.83 5.64 -12.46
C VAL A 75 -4.77 6.62 -11.95
N ALA A 76 -5.19 7.75 -11.45
CA ALA A 76 -4.29 8.77 -10.91
C ALA A 76 -4.80 9.28 -9.56
N ASP A 77 -3.90 9.84 -8.76
CA ASP A 77 -4.17 10.46 -7.46
C ASP A 77 -4.85 9.51 -6.45
N LEU A 78 -4.57 8.20 -6.58
CA LEU A 78 -4.92 7.19 -5.61
C LEU A 78 -3.83 7.18 -4.52
N GLU A 79 -4.23 7.43 -3.27
CA GLU A 79 -3.30 7.37 -2.15
C GLU A 79 -3.22 5.95 -1.61
N ILE A 80 -2.01 5.51 -1.25
CA ILE A 80 -1.75 4.16 -0.74
C ILE A 80 -0.95 4.25 0.56
N SER A 81 -1.41 3.49 1.56
CA SER A 81 -0.67 3.25 2.79
C SER A 81 -0.57 1.74 3.04
N VAL A 82 0.49 1.31 3.70
CA VAL A 82 0.66 -0.08 4.13
C VAL A 82 0.93 -0.07 5.63
N ILE A 83 0.09 -0.73 6.38
CA ILE A 83 0.12 -0.71 7.85
C ILE A 83 0.63 -2.06 8.36
N ALA A 84 1.73 -2.02 9.10
CA ALA A 84 2.36 -3.20 9.68
C ALA A 84 1.56 -3.77 10.87
N PRO A 85 1.77 -5.06 11.24
CA PRO A 85 1.14 -5.65 12.41
C PRO A 85 1.37 -4.83 13.68
N GLY A 86 0.35 -4.68 14.52
CA GLY A 86 0.42 -3.92 15.76
C GLY A 86 0.08 -2.44 15.64
N ASP A 87 0.26 -1.85 14.47
CA ASP A 87 -0.02 -0.44 14.22
C ASP A 87 -1.52 -0.18 14.09
N ARG A 88 -1.92 1.05 14.37
CA ARG A 88 -3.33 1.49 14.37
C ARG A 88 -3.51 2.69 13.47
N PHE A 89 -4.68 2.73 12.81
CA PHE A 89 -5.09 3.86 11.98
C PHE A 89 -6.55 4.24 12.24
N ARG A 90 -6.92 5.47 11.86
CA ARG A 90 -8.28 5.97 11.96
C ARG A 90 -9.09 5.54 10.73
N LEU A 91 -10.34 5.11 10.94
CA LEU A 91 -11.18 4.57 9.86
C LEU A 91 -11.74 5.65 8.94
N SER A 92 -11.96 6.86 9.43
CA SER A 92 -12.62 7.93 8.67
C SER A 92 -11.76 8.55 7.58
N ASP A 93 -10.44 8.59 7.80
CA ASP A 93 -9.47 9.28 6.94
C ASP A 93 -8.19 8.47 6.68
N LEU A 94 -8.14 7.24 7.20
CA LEU A 94 -7.03 6.30 7.09
C LEU A 94 -5.68 6.80 7.64
N GLU A 95 -5.73 7.83 8.51
CA GLU A 95 -4.54 8.38 9.16
C GLU A 95 -3.95 7.42 10.18
N LEU A 96 -2.62 7.28 10.18
CA LEU A 96 -1.88 6.52 11.18
C LEU A 96 -2.03 7.16 12.56
N LEU A 97 -2.48 6.38 13.55
CA LEU A 97 -2.66 6.84 14.93
C LEU A 97 -1.44 6.53 15.79
N ASN A 98 -0.84 5.37 15.60
CA ASN A 98 0.42 5.00 16.27
C ASN A 98 1.16 3.93 15.48
N THR A 99 2.48 3.94 15.63
CA THR A 99 3.39 2.90 15.16
C THR A 99 4.49 2.68 16.19
N ALA A 100 5.03 1.47 16.23
CA ALA A 100 6.22 1.13 17.01
C ALA A 100 7.51 1.22 16.14
N GLY A 101 7.39 1.57 14.86
CA GLY A 101 8.54 1.69 13.96
C GLY A 101 9.29 3.00 14.10
N ASP A 102 10.58 2.97 13.77
CA ASP A 102 11.44 4.14 13.64
C ASP A 102 11.22 4.84 12.29
N ALA A 103 11.15 6.17 12.30
CA ALA A 103 10.95 6.95 11.09
C ALA A 103 12.15 6.78 10.12
N THR A 104 11.83 6.54 8.84
CA THR A 104 12.82 6.35 7.77
C THR A 104 13.00 7.61 6.93
N VAL A 105 11.94 8.30 6.57
CA VAL A 105 12.02 9.53 5.76
C VAL A 105 12.82 10.62 6.47
N GLY A 106 13.87 11.10 5.80
CA GLY A 106 14.88 12.03 6.36
C GLY A 106 15.98 11.33 7.16
N LYS A 107 16.01 9.99 7.19
CA LYS A 107 17.01 9.14 7.83
C LYS A 107 17.20 7.84 7.04
N GLU A 108 16.99 7.90 5.74
CA GLU A 108 16.98 6.76 4.85
C GLU A 108 18.27 5.94 4.99
N TYR A 109 18.12 4.62 5.10
CA TYR A 109 19.24 3.71 5.26
C TYR A 109 19.86 3.31 3.91
N PHE A 110 19.04 3.28 2.85
CA PHE A 110 19.46 2.84 1.52
C PHE A 110 19.66 4.02 0.58
N GLY A 111 20.62 3.91 -0.35
CA GLY A 111 20.95 4.94 -1.36
C GLY A 111 21.13 4.35 -2.76
N ASP A 112 20.84 3.08 -2.97
CA ASP A 112 20.95 2.44 -4.27
C ASP A 112 19.68 2.66 -5.11
N GLN A 113 19.88 2.87 -6.43
CA GLN A 113 18.73 3.01 -7.33
C GLN A 113 17.83 1.78 -7.28
N PRO A 114 16.56 1.92 -6.87
CA PRO A 114 15.68 0.79 -6.77
C PRO A 114 15.42 0.18 -8.15
N LEU A 115 15.28 -1.14 -8.21
CA LEU A 115 14.94 -1.83 -9.44
C LEU A 115 13.62 -1.31 -9.99
N GLN A 116 13.70 -0.67 -11.14
CA GLN A 116 12.53 -0.28 -11.92
C GLN A 116 12.12 -1.48 -12.77
N GLY A 117 10.94 -2.01 -12.53
CA GLY A 117 10.49 -3.24 -13.19
C GLY A 117 9.97 -4.27 -12.21
N GLY A 118 9.79 -5.51 -12.65
CA GLY A 118 9.03 -6.48 -11.86
C GLY A 118 7.57 -6.05 -11.70
N GLY A 119 6.63 -6.95 -11.94
CA GLY A 119 5.22 -6.57 -11.99
C GLY A 119 4.59 -6.47 -10.61
N MET A 120 3.58 -5.62 -10.49
CA MET A 120 2.63 -5.67 -9.36
C MET A 120 1.70 -6.88 -9.45
N ALA A 121 1.77 -7.65 -10.53
CA ALA A 121 1.02 -8.89 -10.73
C ALA A 121 1.79 -10.14 -10.26
N LEU A 122 2.96 -9.99 -9.66
CA LEU A 122 3.70 -11.11 -9.09
C LEU A 122 3.12 -11.50 -7.74
N ALA A 123 2.75 -12.77 -7.60
CA ALA A 123 2.31 -13.32 -6.33
C ALA A 123 3.42 -13.22 -5.27
N ASN A 124 3.03 -12.99 -4.03
CA ASN A 124 3.92 -12.80 -2.87
C ASN A 124 4.84 -11.57 -2.98
N LEU A 125 4.54 -10.61 -3.85
CA LEU A 125 5.22 -9.33 -3.81
C LEU A 125 4.73 -8.56 -2.56
N ARG A 126 5.64 -8.32 -1.64
CA ARG A 126 5.34 -7.55 -0.42
C ARG A 126 5.33 -6.06 -0.72
N LEU A 127 4.14 -5.44 -0.66
CA LEU A 127 3.99 -4.00 -0.86
C LEU A 127 4.70 -3.18 0.23
N ASP A 128 4.72 -3.65 1.47
CA ASP A 128 5.45 -3.01 2.55
C ASP A 128 6.95 -2.91 2.24
N GLN A 129 7.56 -3.94 1.63
CA GLN A 129 8.96 -3.89 1.20
C GLN A 129 9.14 -2.97 0.00
N SER A 130 8.29 -3.07 -1.01
CA SER A 130 8.42 -2.22 -2.20
C SER A 130 8.25 -0.73 -1.88
N LEU A 131 7.29 -0.38 -1.05
CA LEU A 131 7.03 1.02 -0.70
C LEU A 131 7.87 1.50 0.49
N GLY A 132 8.14 0.62 1.45
CA GLY A 132 9.00 0.92 2.59
C GLY A 132 10.48 0.98 2.16
N HIS A 133 11.05 -0.17 1.87
CA HIS A 133 12.48 -0.31 1.56
C HIS A 133 12.90 0.43 0.28
N ASP A 134 12.18 0.21 -0.85
CA ASP A 134 12.62 0.72 -2.15
C ASP A 134 12.26 2.20 -2.37
N LEU A 135 11.34 2.77 -1.57
CA LEU A 135 10.87 4.14 -1.80
C LEU A 135 11.03 5.07 -0.60
N LEU A 136 10.61 4.66 0.63
CA LEU A 136 10.58 5.57 1.79
C LEU A 136 11.76 5.38 2.77
N ASP A 137 12.57 4.33 2.60
CA ASP A 137 13.82 4.12 3.31
C ASP A 137 15.01 4.17 2.34
N ASN A 138 14.82 4.88 1.21
CA ASN A 138 15.81 4.97 0.13
C ASN A 138 15.83 6.41 -0.43
N ASP A 139 17.00 7.05 -0.38
CA ASP A 139 17.19 8.44 -0.82
C ASP A 139 17.51 8.59 -2.31
N ALA A 140 17.76 7.47 -3.02
CA ALA A 140 18.14 7.52 -4.44
C ALA A 140 16.99 7.94 -5.37
N SER A 141 15.73 7.74 -4.98
CA SER A 141 14.59 8.11 -5.82
C SER A 141 13.31 8.31 -5.02
N ARG A 142 12.58 9.38 -5.34
CA ARG A 142 11.22 9.62 -4.85
C ARG A 142 10.15 8.97 -5.72
N VAL A 143 10.52 8.15 -6.70
CA VAL A 143 9.60 7.49 -7.63
C VAL A 143 10.00 6.04 -7.83
N LEU A 144 9.04 5.15 -7.60
CA LEU A 144 9.17 3.72 -7.88
C LEU A 144 8.22 3.34 -9.01
N LYS A 145 8.71 2.62 -10.03
CA LYS A 145 7.89 2.12 -11.14
C LYS A 145 7.92 0.60 -11.16
N ARG A 146 6.76 0.01 -11.38
CA ARG A 146 6.60 -1.42 -11.62
C ARG A 146 5.84 -1.65 -12.92
N TYR A 147 6.20 -2.68 -13.64
CA TYR A 147 5.63 -3.00 -14.96
C TYR A 147 5.03 -4.39 -14.92
N SER A 148 3.79 -4.51 -15.35
CA SER A 148 3.13 -5.81 -15.56
C SER A 148 2.74 -5.92 -17.02
N ILE A 149 2.97 -7.09 -17.60
CA ILE A 149 2.63 -7.39 -19.00
C ILE A 149 1.64 -8.53 -18.98
N ASP A 150 0.50 -8.36 -19.64
CA ASP A 150 -0.49 -9.42 -19.76
C ASP A 150 -0.21 -10.33 -20.97
N GLU A 151 -0.99 -11.39 -21.09
CA GLU A 151 -0.86 -12.37 -22.18
C GLU A 151 -1.07 -11.77 -23.59
N ALA A 152 -1.77 -10.64 -23.68
CA ALA A 152 -1.98 -9.91 -24.94
C ALA A 152 -0.86 -8.88 -25.21
N GLY A 153 0.19 -8.84 -24.39
CA GLY A 153 1.31 -7.90 -24.51
C GLY A 153 0.98 -6.46 -24.07
N ARG A 154 -0.16 -6.25 -23.40
CA ARG A 154 -0.51 -4.92 -22.88
C ARG A 154 0.30 -4.66 -21.60
N VAL A 155 0.86 -3.46 -21.50
CA VAL A 155 1.69 -3.04 -20.38
C VAL A 155 0.86 -2.21 -19.40
N LEU A 156 0.85 -2.64 -18.14
CA LEU A 156 0.39 -1.84 -17.01
C LEU A 156 1.60 -1.26 -16.28
N VAL A 157 1.64 0.04 -16.13
CA VAL A 157 2.66 0.74 -15.35
C VAL A 157 2.04 1.21 -14.04
N SER A 158 2.57 0.70 -12.94
CA SER A 158 2.28 1.22 -11.59
C SER A 158 3.39 2.17 -11.19
N ARG A 159 3.06 3.44 -10.97
CA ARG A 159 3.99 4.48 -10.54
C ARG A 159 3.61 4.94 -9.14
N PHE A 160 4.51 4.75 -8.21
CA PHE A 160 4.39 5.27 -6.84
C PHE A 160 5.30 6.48 -6.70
N THR A 161 4.81 7.52 -6.09
CA THR A 161 5.54 8.78 -5.92
C THR A 161 5.44 9.20 -4.46
N GLN A 162 6.61 9.39 -3.84
CA GLN A 162 6.70 10.01 -2.53
C GLN A 162 6.28 11.47 -2.61
N THR A 163 5.43 11.91 -1.69
CA THR A 163 4.99 13.30 -1.54
C THR A 163 5.57 13.89 -0.26
N ASP A 164 5.32 15.16 0.00
CA ASP A 164 5.73 15.80 1.25
C ASP A 164 4.88 15.34 2.46
N ARG A 165 3.80 14.60 2.23
CA ARG A 165 2.97 13.96 3.25
C ARG A 165 3.36 12.50 3.51
N SER A 166 4.22 11.92 2.68
CA SER A 166 4.62 10.53 2.83
C SER A 166 5.51 10.34 4.05
N ALA A 167 5.21 9.33 4.83
CA ALA A 167 6.04 8.90 5.96
C ALA A 167 6.27 7.39 5.93
N GLY A 168 7.49 7.00 6.26
CA GLY A 168 7.91 5.61 6.37
C GLY A 168 8.39 5.31 7.78
N TYR A 169 8.10 4.11 8.25
CA TYR A 169 8.53 3.62 9.56
C TYR A 169 9.00 2.18 9.43
N TRP A 170 10.17 1.89 9.94
CA TRP A 170 10.76 0.56 9.94
C TRP A 170 10.85 -0.02 11.34
N ARG A 171 10.64 -1.33 11.47
CA ARG A 171 11.00 -2.08 12.67
C ARG A 171 11.38 -3.51 12.32
N ASN A 172 12.24 -4.08 13.14
CA ASN A 172 12.59 -5.49 13.11
C ASN A 172 11.85 -6.25 14.21
N GLU A 173 11.20 -7.34 13.86
CA GLU A 173 10.61 -8.30 14.79
C GLU A 173 11.28 -9.67 14.61
N GLY A 174 12.50 -9.78 15.09
CA GLY A 174 13.29 -11.01 15.03
C GLY A 174 13.75 -11.32 13.60
N ALA A 175 13.15 -12.32 12.96
CA ALA A 175 13.55 -12.74 11.63
C ALA A 175 12.84 -11.96 10.49
N ARG A 176 12.07 -10.93 10.81
CA ARG A 176 11.24 -10.23 9.83
C ARG A 176 11.29 -8.73 10.01
N ASP A 177 11.55 -8.04 8.91
CA ASP A 177 11.40 -6.60 8.82
C ASP A 177 9.97 -6.24 8.42
N HIS A 178 9.45 -5.21 9.04
CA HIS A 178 8.16 -4.63 8.73
C HIS A 178 8.31 -3.14 8.44
N TYR A 179 7.62 -2.70 7.40
CA TYR A 179 7.46 -1.29 7.11
C TYR A 179 6.00 -0.87 7.28
N THR A 180 5.79 0.26 7.95
CA THR A 180 4.56 1.03 7.84
C THR A 180 4.84 2.21 6.93
N VAL A 181 4.02 2.35 5.91
CA VAL A 181 4.09 3.39 4.89
C VAL A 181 2.78 4.16 4.92
N THR A 182 2.87 5.48 4.98
CA THR A 182 1.70 6.36 4.85
C THR A 182 1.89 7.36 3.72
N ARG A 183 0.77 7.78 3.15
CA ARG A 183 0.67 8.76 2.05
C ARG A 183 1.36 10.08 2.35
#